data_214e3cbfd0211c4a9c6195acf10c4f94
#
_entry.id   214e3cbfd0211c4a9c6195acf10c4f94
#
_cell.length_a   1.000
_cell.length_b   1.000
_cell.length_c   1.000
_cell.angle_alpha   90.00
_cell.angle_beta   90.00
_cell.angle_gamma   90.00
#
_symmetry.space_group_name_H-M   'P 1'
#
loop_
_entity.id
_entity.type
_entity.pdbx_description
1 polymer ?
#
loop_
_entity_poly.entity_id
_entity_poly.type
_entity_poly.pdbx_seq_one_letter_code
_entity_poly.pdbx_strand_id
1 'polypeptide(L)'
;QIISNERKEETIGDTLKNFIFFPGEYEKYFPVLESNGFDLATDYAIIGVKADMADHISSRKLESAFERTIYSYKKHWGGFKVDNMMFYVLNDFSDDEIESIAEKIQSEKERYISVNKLYVAVSKTNNKLKSLPKTYQIVLRMLRLAVRANMTPMFYDRLEVKKLILAIDDISLLESIYNENLKKLEVYDRDNGTDYMSFLRLYLKYDGSVQRVAQETFVHRNTINYQLAKIKKILGNNLKTFEERFKIILAFEICDVL
;
A
#
# COMPACT_ATOMS: atom_id res chain seq x y z
N GLN A 1 46.28 17.53 -18.31
CA GLN A 1 45.34 16.95 -17.31
C GLN A 1 43.99 16.78 -17.99
N ILE A 2 43.74 15.55 -18.47
CA ILE A 2 42.45 15.15 -19.03
C ILE A 2 41.65 14.69 -17.83
N ILE A 3 40.68 15.51 -17.41
CA ILE A 3 39.66 15.10 -16.45
C ILE A 3 38.69 14.22 -17.24
N SER A 4 38.84 12.90 -17.13
CA SER A 4 37.85 11.95 -17.59
C SER A 4 36.60 12.11 -16.71
N ASN A 5 35.63 12.86 -17.21
CA ASN A 5 34.23 12.80 -16.72
C ASN A 5 33.70 11.42 -17.12
N GLU A 6 33.93 10.41 -16.29
CA GLU A 6 33.11 9.20 -16.29
C GLU A 6 31.69 9.64 -15.90
N ARG A 7 30.86 9.98 -16.91
CA ARG A 7 29.41 9.95 -16.75
C ARG A 7 29.08 8.50 -16.43
N LYS A 8 28.77 8.21 -15.17
CA LYS A 8 28.05 6.99 -14.82
C LYS A 8 26.84 6.92 -15.78
N GLU A 9 26.82 5.91 -16.64
CA GLU A 9 25.61 5.68 -17.46
C GLU A 9 24.44 5.53 -16.49
N GLU A 10 23.47 6.42 -16.61
CA GLU A 10 22.28 6.42 -15.79
C GLU A 10 21.47 5.16 -16.14
N THR A 11 21.23 4.30 -15.16
CA THR A 11 20.47 3.06 -15.41
C THR A 11 19.01 3.40 -15.70
N ILE A 12 18.30 2.50 -16.40
CA ILE A 12 16.85 2.69 -16.64
C ILE A 12 16.08 2.86 -15.33
N GLY A 13 16.51 2.17 -14.26
CA GLY A 13 15.92 2.32 -12.93
C GLY A 13 16.13 3.73 -12.36
N ASP A 14 17.32 4.32 -12.54
CA ASP A 14 17.61 5.69 -12.11
C ASP A 14 16.77 6.70 -12.92
N THR A 15 16.66 6.50 -14.23
CA THR A 15 15.82 7.33 -15.11
C THR A 15 14.35 7.30 -14.67
N LEU A 16 13.78 6.12 -14.41
CA LEU A 16 12.40 5.98 -13.96
C LEU A 16 12.20 6.58 -12.57
N LYS A 17 13.15 6.39 -11.67
CA LYS A 17 13.14 7.02 -10.35
C LYS A 17 13.11 8.53 -10.46
N ASN A 18 14.01 9.11 -11.27
CA ASN A 18 14.08 10.54 -11.49
C ASN A 18 12.80 11.08 -12.14
N PHE A 19 12.25 10.37 -13.13
CA PHE A 19 10.97 10.69 -13.75
C PHE A 19 9.83 10.79 -12.71
N ILE A 20 9.79 9.86 -11.76
CA ILE A 20 8.75 9.80 -10.72
C ILE A 20 8.93 10.92 -9.68
N PHE A 21 10.17 11.23 -9.30
CA PHE A 21 10.45 12.17 -8.21
C PHE A 21 10.58 13.63 -8.68
N PHE A 22 10.87 13.87 -9.97
CA PHE A 22 11.05 15.21 -10.55
C PHE A 22 10.07 15.48 -11.69
N PRO A 23 8.75 15.60 -11.42
CA PRO A 23 7.71 15.67 -12.45
C PRO A 23 7.71 16.95 -13.31
N GLY A 24 8.54 17.93 -12.98
CA GLY A 24 8.68 19.17 -13.80
C GLY A 24 9.56 19.02 -15.04
N GLU A 25 10.25 17.89 -15.22
CA GLU A 25 11.29 17.72 -16.23
C GLU A 25 11.07 16.48 -17.12
N TYR A 26 9.82 16.09 -17.34
CA TYR A 26 9.47 14.84 -18.04
C TYR A 26 10.15 14.65 -19.39
N GLU A 27 10.22 15.72 -20.20
CA GLU A 27 10.66 15.62 -21.60
C GLU A 27 12.13 15.18 -21.73
N LYS A 28 12.95 15.48 -20.75
CA LYS A 28 14.37 15.06 -20.77
C LYS A 28 14.57 13.55 -20.61
N TYR A 29 13.59 12.84 -20.02
CA TYR A 29 13.67 11.41 -19.79
C TYR A 29 13.14 10.57 -20.96
N PHE A 30 12.29 11.14 -21.82
CA PHE A 30 11.68 10.40 -22.94
C PHE A 30 12.71 9.75 -23.87
N PRO A 31 13.76 10.44 -24.35
CA PRO A 31 14.74 9.79 -25.21
C PRO A 31 15.44 8.60 -24.57
N VAL A 32 15.71 8.67 -23.26
CA VAL A 32 16.36 7.59 -22.52
C VAL A 32 15.41 6.39 -22.38
N LEU A 33 14.13 6.62 -22.09
CA LEU A 33 13.12 5.57 -22.00
C LEU A 33 12.93 4.87 -23.34
N GLU A 34 12.77 5.63 -24.44
CA GLU A 34 12.59 5.09 -25.79
C GLU A 34 13.83 4.31 -26.27
N SER A 35 15.04 4.81 -26.02
CA SER A 35 16.28 4.10 -26.39
C SER A 35 16.45 2.77 -25.64
N ASN A 36 15.81 2.64 -24.46
CA ASN A 36 15.72 1.40 -23.70
C ASN A 36 14.50 0.56 -24.03
N GLY A 37 13.77 0.89 -25.11
CA GLY A 37 12.66 0.11 -25.64
C GLY A 37 11.32 0.35 -24.98
N PHE A 38 11.20 1.36 -24.08
CA PHE A 38 9.92 1.71 -23.50
C PHE A 38 9.05 2.40 -24.54
N ASP A 39 7.83 1.91 -24.73
CA ASP A 39 6.83 2.58 -25.56
C ASP A 39 6.05 3.58 -24.72
N LEU A 40 6.23 4.87 -25.00
CA LEU A 40 5.59 5.96 -24.26
C LEU A 40 4.07 6.01 -24.47
N ALA A 41 3.56 5.37 -25.51
CA ALA A 41 2.12 5.36 -25.85
C ALA A 41 1.35 4.22 -25.16
N THR A 42 2.03 3.13 -24.77
CA THR A 42 1.41 1.98 -24.12
C THR A 42 1.13 2.20 -22.64
N ASP A 43 0.62 1.17 -22.00
CA ASP A 43 0.25 1.22 -20.59
C ASP A 43 1.41 0.82 -19.68
N TYR A 44 1.38 1.34 -18.46
CA TYR A 44 2.38 1.12 -17.44
C TYR A 44 1.72 0.60 -16.15
N ALA A 45 2.43 -0.30 -15.47
CA ALA A 45 2.09 -0.71 -14.12
C ALA A 45 3.30 -0.57 -13.19
N ILE A 46 3.04 -0.44 -11.89
CA ILE A 46 4.07 -0.48 -10.85
C ILE A 46 3.78 -1.65 -9.93
N ILE A 47 4.78 -2.49 -9.72
CA ILE A 47 4.82 -3.47 -8.64
C ILE A 47 5.74 -2.93 -7.55
N GLY A 48 5.21 -2.67 -6.36
CA GLY A 48 5.98 -2.33 -5.18
C GLY A 48 6.16 -3.55 -4.29
N VAL A 49 7.35 -3.70 -3.72
CA VAL A 49 7.70 -4.82 -2.84
C VAL A 49 8.37 -4.30 -1.57
N LYS A 50 7.88 -4.73 -0.42
CA LYS A 50 8.49 -4.50 0.88
C LYS A 50 8.81 -5.83 1.54
N ALA A 51 10.08 -6.06 1.83
CA ALA A 51 10.53 -7.24 2.54
C ALA A 51 10.96 -6.87 3.97
N ASP A 52 10.48 -7.64 4.94
CA ASP A 52 10.97 -7.63 6.30
C ASP A 52 12.06 -8.72 6.42
N MET A 53 13.31 -8.29 6.52
CA MET A 53 14.48 -9.16 6.42
C MET A 53 15.45 -8.96 7.56
N ALA A 54 16.11 -10.05 7.94
CA ALA A 54 17.11 -10.05 9.00
C ALA A 54 18.50 -9.53 8.53
N ASP A 55 18.82 -9.56 7.22
CA ASP A 55 20.14 -9.20 6.71
C ASP A 55 20.14 -8.62 5.29
N HIS A 56 21.18 -7.83 4.96
CA HIS A 56 21.37 -7.16 3.67
C HIS A 56 21.81 -8.08 2.53
N ILE A 57 22.43 -9.23 2.80
CA ILE A 57 22.92 -10.16 1.77
C ILE A 57 21.72 -10.86 1.12
N SER A 58 20.75 -11.25 1.94
CA SER A 58 19.49 -11.83 1.47
C SER A 58 18.68 -10.86 0.64
N SER A 59 18.79 -9.53 0.90
CA SER A 59 18.15 -8.48 0.09
C SER A 59 18.57 -8.55 -1.36
N ARG A 60 19.87 -8.58 -1.65
CA ARG A 60 20.38 -8.62 -3.03
C ARG A 60 19.99 -9.90 -3.78
N LYS A 61 19.99 -11.04 -3.09
CA LYS A 61 19.58 -12.32 -3.69
C LYS A 61 18.09 -12.30 -4.05
N LEU A 62 17.28 -11.74 -3.18
CA LEU A 62 15.85 -11.60 -3.37
C LEU A 62 15.54 -10.63 -4.54
N GLU A 63 16.21 -9.47 -4.59
CA GLU A 63 16.11 -8.52 -5.70
C GLU A 63 16.45 -9.21 -7.04
N SER A 64 17.57 -9.93 -7.11
CA SER A 64 17.96 -10.68 -8.32
C SER A 64 16.96 -11.78 -8.69
N ALA A 65 16.26 -12.37 -7.72
CA ALA A 65 15.20 -13.34 -8.01
C ALA A 65 13.97 -12.68 -8.64
N PHE A 66 13.58 -11.51 -8.12
CA PHE A 66 12.47 -10.74 -8.68
C PHE A 66 12.78 -10.26 -10.11
N GLU A 67 13.98 -9.72 -10.32
CA GLU A 67 14.42 -9.27 -11.64
C GLU A 67 14.44 -10.41 -12.65
N ARG A 68 14.94 -11.60 -12.29
CA ARG A 68 14.89 -12.79 -13.16
C ARG A 68 13.45 -13.18 -13.50
N THR A 69 12.54 -13.10 -12.54
CA THR A 69 11.12 -13.38 -12.75
C THR A 69 10.54 -12.44 -13.82
N ILE A 70 10.77 -11.13 -13.68
CA ILE A 70 10.26 -10.13 -14.62
C ILE A 70 10.93 -10.28 -16.00
N TYR A 71 12.24 -10.45 -16.02
CA TYR A 71 13.05 -10.60 -17.24
C TYR A 71 12.59 -11.79 -18.12
N SER A 72 12.06 -12.84 -17.49
CA SER A 72 11.56 -14.04 -18.22
C SER A 72 10.43 -13.74 -19.21
N TYR A 73 9.73 -12.62 -19.05
CA TYR A 73 8.64 -12.20 -19.95
C TYR A 73 9.13 -11.49 -21.21
N LYS A 74 10.44 -11.15 -21.30
CA LYS A 74 11.07 -10.53 -22.49
C LYS A 74 10.39 -9.22 -22.93
N LYS A 75 9.90 -8.44 -21.96
CA LYS A 75 9.29 -7.11 -22.13
C LYS A 75 10.11 -6.04 -21.41
N HIS A 76 9.79 -4.77 -21.63
CA HIS A 76 10.53 -3.66 -21.06
C HIS A 76 10.08 -3.35 -19.64
N TRP A 77 11.03 -3.22 -18.77
CA TRP A 77 10.81 -2.88 -17.36
C TRP A 77 12.05 -2.21 -16.77
N GLY A 78 11.85 -1.51 -15.65
CA GLY A 78 12.96 -0.96 -14.88
C GLY A 78 12.67 -1.02 -13.39
N GLY A 79 13.70 -1.34 -12.60
CA GLY A 79 13.59 -1.44 -11.16
C GLY A 79 14.40 -0.37 -10.46
N PHE A 80 13.88 0.18 -9.35
CA PHE A 80 14.58 1.09 -8.48
C PHE A 80 14.23 0.86 -7.02
N LYS A 81 15.08 1.36 -6.13
CA LYS A 81 14.91 1.20 -4.69
C LYS A 81 14.71 2.54 -4.01
N VAL A 82 13.80 2.55 -3.04
CA VAL A 82 13.59 3.67 -2.11
C VAL A 82 13.53 3.07 -0.71
N ASP A 83 14.44 3.47 0.16
CA ASP A 83 14.65 2.89 1.49
C ASP A 83 14.79 1.36 1.43
N ASN A 84 13.91 0.63 2.11
CA ASN A 84 13.87 -0.83 2.11
C ASN A 84 12.77 -1.42 1.19
N MET A 85 12.29 -0.63 0.23
CA MET A 85 11.26 -1.03 -0.73
C MET A 85 11.83 -1.03 -2.14
N MET A 86 11.40 -2.01 -2.94
CA MET A 86 11.73 -2.15 -4.36
C MET A 86 10.50 -1.81 -5.19
N PHE A 87 10.70 -1.11 -6.30
CA PHE A 87 9.65 -0.74 -7.24
C PHE A 87 10.06 -1.16 -8.64
N TYR A 88 9.16 -1.84 -9.33
CA TYR A 88 9.33 -2.29 -10.70
C TYR A 88 8.27 -1.63 -11.56
N VAL A 89 8.71 -0.84 -12.54
CA VAL A 89 7.86 -0.24 -13.56
C VAL A 89 7.83 -1.16 -14.76
N LEU A 90 6.67 -1.66 -15.09
CA LEU A 90 6.41 -2.58 -16.19
C LEU A 90 5.75 -1.81 -17.34
N ASN A 91 6.21 -2.02 -18.57
CA ASN A 91 5.69 -1.37 -19.77
C ASN A 91 5.10 -2.41 -20.71
N ASP A 92 3.86 -2.22 -21.11
CA ASP A 92 3.12 -3.08 -22.04
C ASP A 92 2.95 -4.54 -21.56
N PHE A 93 2.76 -4.76 -20.27
CA PHE A 93 2.39 -6.06 -19.71
C PHE A 93 0.87 -6.19 -19.62
N SER A 94 0.35 -7.38 -19.89
CA SER A 94 -1.08 -7.68 -19.67
C SER A 94 -1.38 -7.88 -18.17
N ASP A 95 -2.67 -7.78 -17.81
CA ASP A 95 -3.13 -7.98 -16.43
C ASP A 95 -2.73 -9.37 -15.90
N ASP A 96 -2.88 -10.41 -16.71
CA ASP A 96 -2.52 -11.78 -16.34
C ASP A 96 -1.01 -11.95 -16.13
N GLU A 97 -0.19 -11.29 -16.94
CA GLU A 97 1.28 -11.31 -16.77
C GLU A 97 1.68 -10.61 -15.48
N ILE A 98 1.08 -9.46 -15.19
CA ILE A 98 1.36 -8.68 -13.96
C ILE A 98 0.92 -9.46 -12.73
N GLU A 99 -0.25 -10.09 -12.75
CA GLU A 99 -0.73 -10.94 -11.67
C GLU A 99 0.23 -12.13 -11.45
N SER A 100 0.61 -12.84 -12.51
CA SER A 100 1.56 -13.96 -12.44
C SER A 100 2.93 -13.52 -11.89
N ILE A 101 3.43 -12.35 -12.28
CA ILE A 101 4.68 -11.78 -11.73
C ILE A 101 4.54 -11.53 -10.24
N ALA A 102 3.45 -10.89 -9.81
CA ALA A 102 3.23 -10.55 -8.41
C ALA A 102 3.13 -11.80 -7.52
N GLU A 103 2.45 -12.84 -7.99
CA GLU A 103 2.34 -14.12 -7.29
C GLU A 103 3.68 -14.85 -7.21
N LYS A 104 4.45 -14.88 -8.30
CA LYS A 104 5.81 -15.47 -8.30
C LYS A 104 6.75 -14.71 -7.37
N ILE A 105 6.72 -13.38 -7.37
CA ILE A 105 7.48 -12.56 -6.42
C ILE A 105 7.07 -12.91 -4.99
N GLN A 106 5.77 -13.00 -4.71
CA GLN A 106 5.27 -13.37 -3.39
C GLN A 106 5.74 -14.75 -2.94
N SER A 107 5.81 -15.73 -3.85
CA SER A 107 6.25 -17.10 -3.56
C SER A 107 7.76 -17.21 -3.26
N GLU A 108 8.57 -16.26 -3.68
CA GLU A 108 10.01 -16.25 -3.39
C GLU A 108 10.30 -16.22 -1.88
N LYS A 109 9.37 -15.71 -1.05
CA LYS A 109 9.50 -15.77 0.42
C LYS A 109 9.80 -17.19 0.92
N GLU A 110 9.18 -18.21 0.33
CA GLU A 110 9.32 -19.60 0.76
C GLU A 110 10.75 -20.15 0.56
N ARG A 111 11.52 -19.53 -0.35
CA ARG A 111 12.88 -19.93 -0.70
C ARG A 111 13.95 -19.28 0.20
N TYR A 112 13.59 -18.22 0.94
CA TYR A 112 14.54 -17.45 1.73
C TYR A 112 14.12 -17.43 3.21
N ILE A 113 14.79 -18.23 4.05
CA ILE A 113 14.51 -18.34 5.50
C ILE A 113 14.68 -17.00 6.23
N SER A 114 15.58 -16.14 5.74
CA SER A 114 15.83 -14.79 6.30
C SER A 114 14.73 -13.75 6.01
N VAL A 115 13.75 -14.09 5.19
CA VAL A 115 12.61 -13.21 4.90
C VAL A 115 11.45 -13.56 5.82
N ASN A 116 11.24 -12.73 6.85
CA ASN A 116 10.13 -12.92 7.79
C ASN A 116 8.78 -12.69 7.10
N LYS A 117 8.67 -11.57 6.38
CA LYS A 117 7.46 -11.19 5.64
C LYS A 117 7.81 -10.51 4.33
N LEU A 118 6.99 -10.76 3.31
CA LEU A 118 7.08 -10.14 2.00
C LEU A 118 5.72 -9.56 1.65
N TYR A 119 5.67 -8.28 1.34
CA TYR A 119 4.47 -7.58 0.93
C TYR A 119 4.63 -7.08 -0.49
N VAL A 120 3.65 -7.38 -1.32
CA VAL A 120 3.60 -7.00 -2.73
C VAL A 120 2.36 -6.16 -2.95
N ALA A 121 2.50 -5.03 -3.63
CA ALA A 121 1.40 -4.16 -4.03
C ALA A 121 1.49 -3.89 -5.53
N VAL A 122 0.38 -4.04 -6.22
CA VAL A 122 0.27 -3.89 -7.67
C VAL A 122 -0.66 -2.73 -7.98
N SER A 123 -0.17 -1.75 -8.76
CA SER A 123 -0.97 -0.61 -9.21
C SER A 123 -2.09 -1.05 -10.15
N LYS A 124 -2.97 -0.10 -10.50
CA LYS A 124 -3.78 -0.22 -11.71
C LYS A 124 -2.87 -0.48 -12.91
N THR A 125 -3.31 -1.32 -13.85
CA THR A 125 -2.48 -1.83 -14.95
C THR A 125 -2.47 -0.94 -16.18
N ASN A 126 -3.46 -0.06 -16.35
CA ASN A 126 -3.61 0.82 -17.51
C ASN A 126 -3.23 2.28 -17.20
N ASN A 127 -2.08 2.51 -16.59
CA ASN A 127 -1.58 3.86 -16.34
C ASN A 127 -0.80 4.38 -17.54
N LYS A 128 -0.95 5.68 -17.84
CA LYS A 128 -0.07 6.36 -18.80
C LYS A 128 1.21 6.85 -18.13
N LEU A 129 2.28 6.97 -18.90
CA LEU A 129 3.60 7.36 -18.38
C LEU A 129 3.54 8.58 -17.45
N LYS A 130 2.85 9.64 -17.85
CA LYS A 130 2.71 10.89 -17.07
C LYS A 130 2.01 10.69 -15.71
N SER A 131 1.28 9.60 -15.51
CA SER A 131 0.62 9.29 -14.23
C SER A 131 1.50 8.49 -13.26
N LEU A 132 2.69 8.04 -13.68
CA LEU A 132 3.58 7.22 -12.84
C LEU A 132 3.91 7.86 -11.48
N PRO A 133 4.16 9.18 -11.35
CA PRO A 133 4.39 9.79 -10.04
C PRO A 133 3.21 9.59 -9.08
N LYS A 134 1.99 9.79 -9.57
CA LYS A 134 0.78 9.54 -8.76
C LYS A 134 0.59 8.04 -8.48
N THR A 135 0.82 7.20 -9.48
CA THR A 135 0.75 5.74 -9.35
C THR A 135 1.74 5.22 -8.31
N TYR A 136 2.96 5.74 -8.28
CA TYR A 136 3.95 5.42 -7.25
C TYR A 136 3.45 5.75 -5.83
N GLN A 137 2.85 6.93 -5.64
CA GLN A 137 2.30 7.31 -4.33
C GLN A 137 1.18 6.37 -3.88
N ILE A 138 0.32 5.95 -4.80
CA ILE A 138 -0.74 4.97 -4.53
C ILE A 138 -0.13 3.63 -4.11
N VAL A 139 0.86 3.11 -4.85
CA VAL A 139 1.54 1.84 -4.52
C VAL A 139 2.24 1.91 -3.17
N LEU A 140 2.87 3.04 -2.85
CA LEU A 140 3.50 3.26 -1.55
C LEU A 140 2.48 3.19 -0.40
N ARG A 141 1.30 3.81 -0.55
CA ARG A 141 0.20 3.72 0.42
C ARG A 141 -0.36 2.29 0.50
N MET A 142 -0.49 1.60 -0.64
CA MET A 142 -0.91 0.20 -0.67
C MET A 142 0.06 -0.72 0.07
N LEU A 143 1.38 -0.50 -0.04
CA LEU A 143 2.35 -1.27 0.74
C LEU A 143 2.20 -1.05 2.24
N ARG A 144 1.90 0.17 2.69
CA ARG A 144 1.59 0.46 4.09
C ARG A 144 0.33 -0.28 4.54
N LEU A 145 -0.72 -0.22 3.72
CA LEU A 145 -1.97 -0.95 3.96
C LEU A 145 -1.73 -2.46 4.02
N ALA A 146 -0.96 -3.03 3.09
CA ALA A 146 -0.62 -4.45 3.05
C ALA A 146 0.08 -4.91 4.35
N VAL A 147 0.99 -4.09 4.86
CA VAL A 147 1.69 -4.36 6.15
C VAL A 147 0.70 -4.37 7.31
N ARG A 148 -0.16 -3.36 7.41
CA ARG A 148 -1.13 -3.24 8.53
C ARG A 148 -2.19 -4.33 8.48
N ALA A 149 -2.76 -4.58 7.31
CA ALA A 149 -3.78 -5.59 7.11
C ALA A 149 -3.23 -7.02 7.07
N ASN A 150 -1.90 -7.17 7.03
CA ASN A 150 -1.21 -8.44 6.80
C ASN A 150 -1.75 -9.19 5.55
N MET A 151 -2.03 -8.44 4.48
CA MET A 151 -2.56 -8.93 3.21
C MET A 151 -1.56 -8.73 2.08
N THR A 152 -1.26 -9.80 1.34
CA THR A 152 -0.33 -9.78 0.21
C THR A 152 -0.52 -11.00 -0.70
N PRO A 153 -0.43 -10.90 -2.02
CA PRO A 153 -0.28 -9.66 -2.79
C PRO A 153 -1.55 -8.81 -2.77
N MET A 154 -1.39 -7.48 -2.84
CA MET A 154 -2.48 -6.52 -2.86
C MET A 154 -2.60 -5.87 -4.23
N PHE A 155 -3.74 -6.05 -4.89
CA PHE A 155 -4.03 -5.49 -6.21
C PHE A 155 -4.94 -4.29 -6.10
N TYR A 156 -4.56 -3.17 -6.73
CA TYR A 156 -5.36 -1.95 -6.72
C TYR A 156 -6.81 -2.19 -7.15
N ASP A 157 -7.00 -2.98 -8.22
CA ASP A 157 -8.34 -3.21 -8.79
C ASP A 157 -9.28 -4.01 -7.88
N ARG A 158 -8.74 -4.69 -6.87
CA ARG A 158 -9.50 -5.46 -5.86
C ARG A 158 -9.80 -4.69 -4.57
N LEU A 159 -9.37 -3.42 -4.45
CA LEU A 159 -9.47 -2.65 -3.20
C LEU A 159 -10.83 -1.97 -2.99
N GLU A 160 -11.76 -2.09 -3.94
CA GLU A 160 -13.13 -1.54 -3.83
C GLU A 160 -13.16 -0.10 -3.30
N VAL A 161 -13.81 0.13 -2.14
CA VAL A 161 -13.96 1.47 -1.54
C VAL A 161 -12.62 2.12 -1.16
N LYS A 162 -11.61 1.33 -0.79
CA LYS A 162 -10.28 1.87 -0.43
C LYS A 162 -9.60 2.61 -1.57
N LYS A 163 -9.96 2.32 -2.84
CA LYS A 163 -9.48 3.10 -4.01
C LYS A 163 -9.78 4.59 -3.88
N LEU A 164 -10.95 4.95 -3.32
CA LEU A 164 -11.34 6.35 -3.15
C LEU A 164 -10.39 7.05 -2.17
N ILE A 165 -10.06 6.41 -1.06
CA ILE A 165 -9.16 6.96 -0.05
C ILE A 165 -7.73 7.06 -0.61
N LEU A 166 -7.26 6.02 -1.30
CA LEU A 166 -5.94 6.01 -1.93
C LEU A 166 -5.79 7.09 -3.02
N ALA A 167 -6.89 7.50 -3.67
CA ALA A 167 -6.89 8.52 -4.70
C ALA A 167 -6.88 9.96 -4.14
N ILE A 168 -7.12 10.16 -2.85
CA ILE A 168 -7.08 11.48 -2.21
C ILE A 168 -5.62 11.89 -1.99
N ASP A 169 -5.21 12.99 -2.62
CA ASP A 169 -3.84 13.51 -2.51
C ASP A 169 -3.65 14.36 -1.26
N ASP A 170 -4.71 14.96 -0.74
CA ASP A 170 -4.70 15.76 0.48
C ASP A 170 -4.70 14.86 1.72
N ILE A 171 -3.49 14.56 2.22
CA ILE A 171 -3.31 13.76 3.43
C ILE A 171 -3.85 14.48 4.66
N SER A 172 -3.78 15.81 4.70
CA SER A 172 -4.26 16.57 5.86
C SER A 172 -5.78 16.44 6.05
N LEU A 173 -6.53 16.32 4.94
CA LEU A 173 -7.96 16.01 4.98
C LEU A 173 -8.23 14.63 5.59
N LEU A 174 -7.46 13.62 5.18
CA LEU A 174 -7.61 12.27 5.73
C LEU A 174 -7.28 12.24 7.23
N GLU A 175 -6.17 12.89 7.63
CA GLU A 175 -5.78 13.01 9.04
C GLU A 175 -6.84 13.75 9.87
N SER A 176 -7.45 14.82 9.33
CA SER A 176 -8.52 15.55 10.00
C SER A 176 -9.71 14.64 10.29
N ILE A 177 -10.20 13.90 9.28
CA ILE A 177 -11.32 12.97 9.45
C ILE A 177 -11.00 11.89 10.49
N TYR A 178 -9.79 11.32 10.46
CA TYR A 178 -9.36 10.35 11.46
C TYR A 178 -9.31 10.96 12.87
N ASN A 179 -8.69 12.11 13.01
CA ASN A 179 -8.50 12.78 14.30
C ASN A 179 -9.83 13.18 14.94
N GLU A 180 -10.76 13.69 14.17
CA GLU A 180 -12.08 14.08 14.66
C GLU A 180 -12.91 12.91 15.16
N ASN A 181 -12.77 11.74 14.53
CA ASN A 181 -13.69 10.63 14.75
C ASN A 181 -13.11 9.48 15.61
N LEU A 182 -11.81 9.21 15.54
CA LEU A 182 -11.21 8.04 16.23
C LEU A 182 -10.05 8.36 17.17
N LYS A 183 -9.33 9.47 16.99
CA LYS A 183 -8.13 9.78 17.78
C LYS A 183 -8.34 9.73 19.28
N LYS A 184 -9.47 10.22 19.76
CA LYS A 184 -9.81 10.20 21.19
C LYS A 184 -9.87 8.78 21.75
N LEU A 185 -10.39 7.84 20.96
CA LEU A 185 -10.51 6.44 21.37
C LEU A 185 -9.15 5.75 21.35
N GLU A 186 -8.33 6.00 20.31
CA GLU A 186 -6.96 5.50 20.23
C GLU A 186 -6.11 5.95 21.43
N VAL A 187 -6.17 7.24 21.76
CA VAL A 187 -5.45 7.82 22.92
C VAL A 187 -5.94 7.16 24.21
N TYR A 188 -7.26 6.99 24.36
CA TYR A 188 -7.81 6.35 25.55
C TYR A 188 -7.31 4.90 25.70
N ASP A 189 -7.31 4.11 24.62
CA ASP A 189 -6.83 2.73 24.65
C ASP A 189 -5.36 2.66 25.05
N ARG A 190 -4.51 3.52 24.46
CA ARG A 190 -3.09 3.60 24.81
C ARG A 190 -2.88 3.94 26.30
N ASP A 191 -3.61 4.90 26.81
CA ASP A 191 -3.40 5.43 28.16
C ASP A 191 -4.00 4.52 29.25
N ASN A 192 -4.99 3.67 28.90
CA ASN A 192 -5.69 2.78 29.83
C ASN A 192 -5.44 1.29 29.61
N GLY A 193 -4.65 0.91 28.59
CA GLY A 193 -4.39 -0.50 28.26
C GLY A 193 -5.67 -1.24 27.82
N THR A 194 -6.60 -0.54 27.18
CA THR A 194 -7.84 -1.12 26.65
C THR A 194 -7.72 -1.36 25.14
N ASP A 195 -8.65 -2.10 24.53
CA ASP A 195 -8.71 -2.36 23.08
C ASP A 195 -10.11 -2.03 22.53
N TYR A 196 -10.57 -0.84 22.81
CA TYR A 196 -11.87 -0.37 22.34
C TYR A 196 -11.91 -0.08 20.85
N MET A 197 -10.76 0.23 20.23
CA MET A 197 -10.65 0.38 18.78
C MET A 197 -11.03 -0.92 18.06
N SER A 198 -10.42 -2.05 18.43
CA SER A 198 -10.76 -3.37 17.84
C SER A 198 -12.19 -3.78 18.14
N PHE A 199 -12.66 -3.54 19.36
CA PHE A 199 -14.02 -3.83 19.73
C PHE A 199 -15.05 -3.00 18.92
N LEU A 200 -14.83 -1.71 18.73
CA LEU A 200 -15.69 -0.84 17.94
C LEU A 200 -15.71 -1.27 16.46
N ARG A 201 -14.56 -1.62 15.89
CA ARG A 201 -14.47 -2.16 14.53
C ARG A 201 -15.29 -3.43 14.37
N LEU A 202 -15.20 -4.34 15.33
CA LEU A 202 -16.01 -5.56 15.35
C LEU A 202 -17.50 -5.28 15.44
N TYR A 203 -17.92 -4.35 16.33
CA TYR A 203 -19.30 -3.94 16.47
C TYR A 203 -19.89 -3.37 15.16
N LEU A 204 -19.11 -2.54 14.47
CA LEU A 204 -19.53 -1.97 13.17
C LEU A 204 -19.55 -3.02 12.06
N LYS A 205 -18.62 -3.98 12.05
CA LYS A 205 -18.62 -5.13 11.12
C LYS A 205 -19.90 -5.95 11.20
N TYR A 206 -20.51 -6.03 12.38
CA TYR A 206 -21.81 -6.71 12.61
C TYR A 206 -23.00 -5.75 12.60
N ASP A 207 -22.94 -4.64 11.85
CA ASP A 207 -24.02 -3.65 11.68
C ASP A 207 -24.54 -3.07 13.00
N GLY A 208 -23.72 -3.04 14.05
CA GLY A 208 -24.14 -2.58 15.36
C GLY A 208 -24.97 -3.58 16.17
N SER A 209 -24.92 -4.86 15.82
CA SER A 209 -25.67 -5.91 16.52
C SER A 209 -24.92 -6.42 17.75
N VAL A 210 -25.38 -6.00 18.93
CA VAL A 210 -24.85 -6.51 20.22
C VAL A 210 -24.96 -8.04 20.32
N GLN A 211 -26.02 -8.61 19.77
CA GLN A 211 -26.23 -10.06 19.82
C GLN A 211 -25.17 -10.80 18.98
N ARG A 212 -24.88 -10.35 17.76
CA ARG A 212 -23.85 -10.97 16.90
C ARG A 212 -22.48 -10.82 17.50
N VAL A 213 -22.13 -9.65 18.04
CA VAL A 213 -20.84 -9.43 18.71
C VAL A 213 -20.71 -10.35 19.92
N ALA A 214 -21.76 -10.51 20.75
CA ALA A 214 -21.74 -11.41 21.90
C ALA A 214 -21.54 -12.87 21.51
N GLN A 215 -22.15 -13.33 20.42
CA GLN A 215 -21.97 -14.67 19.88
C GLN A 215 -20.53 -14.91 19.38
N GLU A 216 -19.98 -13.96 18.64
CA GLU A 216 -18.64 -14.07 18.06
C GLU A 216 -17.54 -14.01 19.10
N THR A 217 -17.69 -13.17 20.11
CA THR A 217 -16.67 -12.96 21.14
C THR A 217 -16.83 -13.88 22.35
N PHE A 218 -17.93 -14.61 22.44
CA PHE A 218 -18.33 -15.39 23.63
C PHE A 218 -18.44 -14.54 24.91
N VAL A 219 -18.69 -13.24 24.76
CA VAL A 219 -18.82 -12.28 25.86
C VAL A 219 -20.30 -11.98 26.12
N HIS A 220 -20.68 -11.90 27.39
CA HIS A 220 -22.08 -11.63 27.75
C HIS A 220 -22.54 -10.25 27.27
N ARG A 221 -23.76 -10.15 26.75
CA ARG A 221 -24.35 -8.92 26.19
C ARG A 221 -24.25 -7.68 27.11
N ASN A 222 -24.29 -7.88 28.41
CA ASN A 222 -24.17 -6.78 29.37
C ASN A 222 -22.77 -6.17 29.36
N THR A 223 -21.73 -6.98 29.22
CA THR A 223 -20.34 -6.53 29.07
C THR A 223 -20.17 -5.74 27.75
N ILE A 224 -20.76 -6.26 26.65
CA ILE A 224 -20.77 -5.57 25.35
C ILE A 224 -21.43 -4.19 25.49
N ASN A 225 -22.61 -4.12 26.11
CA ASN A 225 -23.31 -2.85 26.32
C ASN A 225 -22.52 -1.87 27.20
N TYR A 226 -21.83 -2.37 28.22
CA TYR A 226 -20.97 -1.54 29.08
C TYR A 226 -19.79 -0.94 28.30
N GLN A 227 -19.10 -1.75 27.48
CA GLN A 227 -18.03 -1.30 26.63
C GLN A 227 -18.52 -0.24 25.62
N LEU A 228 -19.66 -0.50 24.96
CA LEU A 228 -20.27 0.45 24.03
C LEU A 228 -20.65 1.78 24.71
N ALA A 229 -21.18 1.74 25.92
CA ALA A 229 -21.50 2.96 26.65
C ALA A 229 -20.25 3.80 26.93
N LYS A 230 -19.14 3.17 27.30
CA LYS A 230 -17.84 3.84 27.45
C LYS A 230 -17.33 4.45 26.16
N ILE A 231 -17.32 3.67 25.07
CA ILE A 231 -16.87 4.10 23.74
C ILE A 231 -17.67 5.31 23.28
N LYS A 232 -19.00 5.25 23.38
CA LYS A 232 -19.91 6.37 23.03
C LYS A 232 -19.58 7.64 23.81
N LYS A 233 -19.29 7.49 25.10
CA LYS A 233 -18.90 8.63 25.95
C LYS A 233 -17.56 9.24 25.53
N ILE A 234 -16.55 8.40 25.21
CA ILE A 234 -15.23 8.85 24.76
C ILE A 234 -15.33 9.59 23.42
N LEU A 235 -16.04 9.01 22.47
CA LEU A 235 -16.21 9.59 21.13
C LEU A 235 -17.15 10.80 21.10
N GLY A 236 -18.04 10.94 22.09
CA GLY A 236 -19.14 11.92 22.03
C GLY A 236 -20.17 11.60 20.94
N ASN A 237 -20.29 10.31 20.56
CA ASN A 237 -21.10 9.83 19.46
C ASN A 237 -21.96 8.64 19.93
N ASN A 238 -23.26 8.67 19.61
CA ASN A 238 -24.18 7.63 20.06
C ASN A 238 -24.23 6.39 19.16
N LEU A 239 -23.64 6.43 17.97
CA LEU A 239 -23.62 5.35 16.96
C LEU A 239 -25.03 4.86 16.57
N LYS A 240 -26.04 5.73 16.68
CA LYS A 240 -27.45 5.39 16.43
C LYS A 240 -27.84 5.54 14.97
N THR A 241 -27.43 6.66 14.36
CA THR A 241 -27.77 6.96 12.98
C THR A 241 -26.79 6.31 12.01
N PHE A 242 -27.22 6.14 10.76
CA PHE A 242 -26.33 5.70 9.69
C PHE A 242 -25.13 6.65 9.55
N GLU A 243 -25.39 7.95 9.56
CA GLU A 243 -24.35 8.98 9.40
C GLU A 243 -23.29 8.91 10.50
N GLU A 244 -23.70 8.74 11.77
CA GLU A 244 -22.78 8.60 12.89
C GLU A 244 -21.87 7.37 12.73
N ARG A 245 -22.44 6.24 12.33
CA ARG A 245 -21.66 5.01 12.08
C ARG A 245 -20.76 5.13 10.85
N PHE A 246 -21.27 5.74 9.78
CA PHE A 246 -20.51 5.93 8.53
C PHE A 246 -19.25 6.77 8.74
N LYS A 247 -19.33 7.87 9.52
CA LYS A 247 -18.15 8.68 9.88
C LYS A 247 -17.06 7.86 10.57
N ILE A 248 -17.45 6.99 11.49
CA ILE A 248 -16.52 6.12 12.21
C ILE A 248 -15.94 5.03 11.27
N ILE A 249 -16.79 4.41 10.44
CA ILE A 249 -16.33 3.42 9.45
C ILE A 249 -15.33 4.06 8.48
N LEU A 250 -15.64 5.23 7.95
CA LEU A 250 -14.73 5.96 7.06
C LEU A 250 -13.40 6.29 7.75
N ALA A 251 -13.45 6.72 9.01
CA ALA A 251 -12.24 7.00 9.78
C ALA A 251 -11.40 5.73 10.01
N PHE A 252 -12.01 4.55 10.18
CA PHE A 252 -11.28 3.28 10.23
C PHE A 252 -10.62 2.93 8.89
N GLU A 253 -11.34 3.09 7.77
CA GLU A 253 -10.79 2.84 6.44
C GLU A 253 -9.61 3.78 6.12
N ILE A 254 -9.70 5.03 6.56
CA ILE A 254 -8.61 6.02 6.47
C ILE A 254 -7.43 5.61 7.34
N CYS A 255 -7.68 5.20 8.58
CA CYS A 255 -6.64 4.73 9.51
C CYS A 255 -5.82 3.58 8.93
N ASP A 256 -6.45 2.69 8.17
CA ASP A 256 -5.77 1.57 7.52
C ASP A 256 -4.80 2.05 6.42
N VAL A 257 -5.05 3.18 5.79
CA VAL A 257 -4.28 3.72 4.66
C VAL A 257 -3.16 4.69 5.10
N LEU A 258 -3.39 5.48 6.17
CA LEU A 258 -2.39 6.40 6.75
C LEU A 258 -1.25 5.65 7.46
#